data_0dc345aa78cb425ca41e19dd8d6bbe80
#
_entry.id   0dc345aa78cb425ca41e19dd8d6bbe80
#
_cell.length_a   1.000
_cell.length_b   1.000
_cell.length_c   1.000
_cell.angle_alpha   90.00
_cell.angle_beta   90.00
_cell.angle_gamma   90.00
#
_symmetry.space_group_name_H-M   'P 1'
#
loop_
_entity.id
_entity.type
_entity.pdbx_description
1 polymer ?
#
loop_
_entity_poly.entity_id
_entity_poly.type
_entity_poly.pdbx_seq_one_letter_code
_entity_poly.pdbx_strand_id
1 'polypeptide(L)'
;MLVSDDTRPPGYREVFRERDFRVLWVAHALLNLGEVMKALALSALVYSRSGSPLLSGIAYVAGLLPQVFGSAALLSLADRLPPRLTMAAWDAARAAGAAVLALDVLPVPGVLALSMLYGLFDPVPAAMKTALLPELMGERRFVLAQSLMNVTVGAAQICGFAVGGALLALLGPVGTLWVVCGGALLSAAVLRLGLRIRPPRGAGGSAVTPARALSTTWAVNRALWADVRVRRLLLALCLPACWIVGAEATMISYADEIGSPRAVGALLTAAALGMLIGDTLVGRFATRRRRSRWALPLSVLLGAPYLLFAAQPGIAAAAGLAALASIGFGYSLCLQESFVDVVPVESRGQAFGLAASGLMSCQGIAAGLTGAVAELARPSAGIAVAAAASLLCTALLVRVLRPTP
;
A
#
# COMPACT_ATOMS: atom_id res chain seq x y z
N MET A 1 17.37 43.14 10.86
CA MET A 1 16.56 42.03 10.30
C MET A 1 16.45 40.96 11.41
N LEU A 2 15.34 41.00 12.17
CA LEU A 2 15.16 40.19 13.38
C LEU A 2 14.86 38.76 12.93
N VAL A 3 15.81 37.86 13.12
CA VAL A 3 15.59 36.40 13.04
C VAL A 3 14.78 36.04 14.27
N SER A 4 13.50 35.82 14.14
CA SER A 4 12.65 35.25 15.18
C SER A 4 13.05 33.80 15.36
N ASP A 5 13.87 33.55 16.38
CA ASP A 5 14.28 32.23 16.84
C ASP A 5 13.09 31.59 17.58
N ASP A 6 12.09 31.15 16.82
CA ASP A 6 10.96 30.40 17.35
C ASP A 6 11.38 28.94 17.50
N THR A 7 12.00 28.60 18.61
CA THR A 7 12.53 27.28 18.98
C THR A 7 11.44 26.24 19.30
N ARG A 8 10.15 26.61 19.23
CA ARG A 8 9.05 25.67 19.48
C ARG A 8 8.89 24.67 18.34
N PRO A 9 8.71 23.37 18.62
CA PRO A 9 8.43 22.40 17.56
C PRO A 9 7.11 22.78 16.84
N PRO A 10 7.06 22.67 15.49
CA PRO A 10 5.89 23.02 14.72
C PRO A 10 4.69 22.15 15.13
N GLY A 11 3.54 22.77 15.34
CA GLY A 11 2.32 22.10 15.71
C GLY A 11 1.49 21.67 14.49
N TYR A 12 0.63 20.65 14.64
CA TYR A 12 -0.29 20.23 13.58
C TYR A 12 -1.16 21.37 13.03
N ARG A 13 -1.57 22.31 13.90
CA ARG A 13 -2.36 23.49 13.49
C ARG A 13 -1.64 24.37 12.48
N GLU A 14 -0.31 24.49 12.57
CA GLU A 14 0.49 25.29 11.64
C GLU A 14 0.54 24.66 10.24
N VAL A 15 0.60 23.33 10.18
CA VAL A 15 0.57 22.59 8.91
C VAL A 15 -0.78 22.76 8.22
N PHE A 16 -1.88 22.65 8.97
CA PHE A 16 -3.24 22.83 8.43
C PHE A 16 -3.63 24.31 8.15
N ARG A 17 -2.83 25.30 8.56
CA ARG A 17 -3.06 26.69 8.15
C ARG A 17 -2.75 26.92 6.67
N GLU A 18 -1.83 26.13 6.09
CA GLU A 18 -1.50 26.21 4.67
C GLU A 18 -2.64 25.65 3.81
N ARG A 19 -3.23 26.51 2.95
CA ARG A 19 -4.37 26.11 2.11
C ARG A 19 -4.03 24.98 1.15
N ASP A 20 -2.89 25.09 0.46
CA ASP A 20 -2.45 24.10 -0.52
C ASP A 20 -2.21 22.73 0.14
N PHE A 21 -1.72 22.71 1.39
CA PHE A 21 -1.58 21.46 2.14
C PHE A 21 -2.94 20.81 2.45
N ARG A 22 -3.91 21.59 2.91
CA ARG A 22 -5.26 21.06 3.17
C ARG A 22 -5.88 20.44 1.93
N VAL A 23 -5.72 21.09 0.78
CA VAL A 23 -6.20 20.59 -0.52
C VAL A 23 -5.52 19.26 -0.87
N LEU A 24 -4.19 19.20 -0.77
CA LEU A 24 -3.44 17.97 -1.02
C LEU A 24 -3.79 16.85 -0.04
N TRP A 25 -3.98 17.18 1.23
CA TRP A 25 -4.32 16.22 2.27
C TRP A 25 -5.71 15.61 2.06
N VAL A 26 -6.72 16.45 1.77
CA VAL A 26 -8.10 15.97 1.48
C VAL A 26 -8.10 15.08 0.23
N ALA A 27 -7.45 15.52 -0.86
CA ALA A 27 -7.35 14.71 -2.06
C ALA A 27 -6.62 13.38 -1.78
N HIS A 28 -5.55 13.40 -0.99
CA HIS A 28 -4.82 12.21 -0.59
C HIS A 28 -5.68 11.23 0.23
N ALA A 29 -6.45 11.73 1.18
CA ALA A 29 -7.35 10.92 1.99
C ALA A 29 -8.44 10.27 1.14
N LEU A 30 -9.10 11.04 0.26
CA LEU A 30 -10.14 10.54 -0.66
C LEU A 30 -9.59 9.45 -1.59
N LEU A 31 -8.39 9.67 -2.14
CA LEU A 31 -7.76 8.70 -3.04
C LEU A 31 -7.40 7.39 -2.33
N ASN A 32 -6.74 7.46 -1.17
CA ASN A 32 -6.37 6.24 -0.45
C ASN A 32 -7.61 5.44 0.01
N LEU A 33 -8.64 6.14 0.49
CA LEU A 33 -9.92 5.52 0.83
C LEU A 33 -10.54 4.83 -0.40
N GLY A 34 -10.58 5.54 -1.53
CA GLY A 34 -11.12 5.03 -2.79
C GLY A 34 -10.35 3.83 -3.34
N GLU A 35 -9.01 3.80 -3.20
CA GLU A 35 -8.18 2.67 -3.65
C GLU A 35 -8.50 1.38 -2.89
N VAL A 36 -8.65 1.46 -1.56
CA VAL A 36 -9.03 0.29 -0.75
C VAL A 36 -10.42 -0.21 -1.12
N MET A 37 -11.38 0.70 -1.25
CA MET A 37 -12.76 0.36 -1.65
C MET A 37 -12.81 -0.22 -3.06
N LYS A 38 -12.02 0.32 -4.00
CA LYS A 38 -11.89 -0.18 -5.37
C LYS A 38 -11.32 -1.60 -5.39
N ALA A 39 -10.25 -1.86 -4.65
CA ALA A 39 -9.64 -3.19 -4.59
C ALA A 39 -10.64 -4.25 -4.11
N LEU A 40 -11.42 -3.95 -3.05
CA LEU A 40 -12.50 -4.80 -2.57
C LEU A 40 -13.58 -5.03 -3.63
N ALA A 41 -14.07 -3.95 -4.22
CA ALA A 41 -15.16 -4.00 -5.20
C ALA A 41 -14.75 -4.76 -6.46
N LEU A 42 -13.52 -4.55 -6.96
CA LEU A 42 -12.98 -5.27 -8.13
C LEU A 42 -12.81 -6.76 -7.86
N SER A 43 -12.24 -7.10 -6.72
CA SER A 43 -12.05 -8.49 -6.32
C SER A 43 -13.39 -9.21 -6.19
N ALA A 44 -14.40 -8.57 -5.57
CA ALA A 44 -15.75 -9.11 -5.46
C ALA A 44 -16.48 -9.20 -6.82
N LEU A 45 -16.32 -8.19 -7.70
CA LEU A 45 -16.89 -8.18 -9.04
C LEU A 45 -16.33 -9.32 -9.89
N VAL A 46 -15.01 -9.48 -9.88
CA VAL A 46 -14.34 -10.55 -10.64
C VAL A 46 -14.72 -11.92 -10.08
N TYR A 47 -14.77 -12.06 -8.75
CA TYR A 47 -15.19 -13.32 -8.11
C TYR A 47 -16.63 -13.70 -8.46
N SER A 48 -17.57 -12.76 -8.36
CA SER A 48 -18.99 -13.01 -8.67
C SER A 48 -19.24 -13.43 -10.12
N ARG A 49 -18.36 -13.03 -11.04
CA ARG A 49 -18.47 -13.35 -12.48
C ARG A 49 -17.74 -14.64 -12.88
N SER A 50 -16.61 -14.90 -12.26
CA SER A 50 -15.73 -16.00 -12.67
C SER A 50 -15.82 -17.23 -11.76
N GLY A 51 -16.26 -17.05 -10.51
CA GLY A 51 -16.16 -18.06 -9.46
C GLY A 51 -14.70 -18.40 -9.08
N SER A 52 -13.71 -17.71 -9.67
CA SER A 52 -12.29 -18.03 -9.55
C SER A 52 -11.63 -17.22 -8.42
N PRO A 53 -11.16 -17.89 -7.34
CA PRO A 53 -10.35 -17.26 -6.32
C PRO A 53 -9.05 -16.66 -6.86
N LEU A 54 -8.46 -17.29 -7.89
CA LEU A 54 -7.25 -16.81 -8.55
C LEU A 54 -7.48 -15.44 -9.21
N LEU A 55 -8.52 -15.33 -10.05
CA LEU A 55 -8.82 -14.07 -10.74
C LEU A 55 -9.25 -12.97 -9.76
N SER A 56 -9.99 -13.34 -8.72
CA SER A 56 -10.36 -12.43 -7.62
C SER A 56 -9.13 -11.88 -6.88
N GLY A 57 -8.18 -12.74 -6.50
CA GLY A 57 -6.94 -12.36 -5.87
C GLY A 57 -6.05 -11.48 -6.77
N ILE A 58 -5.97 -11.81 -8.07
CA ILE A 58 -5.27 -10.97 -9.05
C ILE A 58 -5.95 -9.60 -9.14
N ALA A 59 -7.27 -9.52 -9.17
CA ALA A 59 -8.01 -8.26 -9.24
C ALA A 59 -7.75 -7.37 -8.02
N TYR A 60 -7.63 -7.96 -6.83
CA TYR A 60 -7.31 -7.25 -5.59
C TYR A 60 -5.97 -6.49 -5.66
N VAL A 61 -4.97 -7.08 -6.31
CA VAL A 61 -3.60 -6.54 -6.41
C VAL A 61 -3.23 -6.05 -7.82
N ALA A 62 -4.19 -5.96 -8.74
CA ALA A 62 -3.94 -5.73 -10.17
C ALA A 62 -3.10 -4.49 -10.49
N GLY A 63 -3.19 -3.43 -9.65
CA GLY A 63 -2.41 -2.21 -9.81
C GLY A 63 -0.96 -2.30 -9.33
N LEU A 64 -0.61 -3.25 -8.45
CA LEU A 64 0.68 -3.24 -7.74
C LEU A 64 1.87 -3.53 -8.65
N LEU A 65 1.80 -4.57 -9.48
CA LEU A 65 2.90 -4.92 -10.39
C LEU A 65 3.16 -3.85 -11.46
N PRO A 66 2.13 -3.35 -12.19
CA PRO A 66 2.32 -2.27 -13.15
C PRO A 66 2.87 -0.98 -12.54
N GLN A 67 2.53 -0.68 -11.28
CA GLN A 67 3.03 0.49 -10.55
C GLN A 67 4.55 0.47 -10.41
N VAL A 68 5.17 -0.69 -10.25
CA VAL A 68 6.63 -0.84 -10.21
C VAL A 68 7.25 -0.43 -11.55
N PHE A 69 6.69 -0.89 -12.67
CA PHE A 69 7.15 -0.49 -14.01
C PHE A 69 6.88 0.99 -14.28
N GLY A 70 5.72 1.49 -13.88
CA GLY A 70 5.36 2.90 -13.99
C GLY A 70 6.32 3.81 -13.23
N SER A 71 6.72 3.43 -12.02
CA SER A 71 7.70 4.18 -11.23
C SER A 71 9.08 4.21 -11.89
N ALA A 72 9.49 3.15 -12.55
CA ALA A 72 10.77 3.11 -13.26
C ALA A 72 10.77 3.94 -14.56
N ALA A 73 9.64 3.94 -15.29
CA ALA A 73 9.58 4.52 -16.63
C ALA A 73 9.02 5.95 -16.68
N LEU A 74 8.05 6.29 -15.80
CA LEU A 74 7.24 7.50 -15.94
C LEU A 74 7.53 8.61 -14.92
N LEU A 75 8.40 8.37 -13.92
CA LEU A 75 8.71 9.38 -12.88
C LEU A 75 9.22 10.70 -13.44
N SER A 76 9.99 10.68 -14.54
CA SER A 76 10.48 11.89 -15.21
C SER A 76 9.36 12.77 -15.77
N LEU A 77 8.16 12.22 -15.98
CA LEU A 77 6.99 12.95 -16.45
C LEU A 77 6.46 13.88 -15.35
N ALA A 78 6.65 13.51 -14.08
CA ALA A 78 6.23 14.31 -12.93
C ALA A 78 6.90 15.69 -12.87
N ASP A 79 8.13 15.82 -13.36
CA ASP A 79 8.85 17.11 -13.36
C ASP A 79 8.50 17.99 -14.57
N ARG A 80 7.98 17.40 -15.64
CA ARG A 80 7.67 18.10 -16.91
C ARG A 80 6.25 18.62 -16.99
N LEU A 81 5.34 18.10 -16.20
CA LEU A 81 3.93 18.44 -16.27
C LEU A 81 3.50 19.38 -15.13
N PRO A 82 2.52 20.28 -15.36
CA PRO A 82 2.00 21.19 -14.33
C PRO A 82 1.24 20.38 -13.26
N PRO A 83 1.67 20.45 -11.97
CA PRO A 83 1.16 19.55 -10.93
C PRO A 83 -0.35 19.59 -10.74
N ARG A 84 -0.95 20.79 -10.67
CA ARG A 84 -2.40 20.98 -10.46
C ARG A 84 -3.23 20.31 -11.53
N LEU A 85 -2.89 20.56 -12.81
CA LEU A 85 -3.67 20.05 -13.94
C LEU A 85 -3.51 18.53 -14.05
N THR A 86 -2.29 18.04 -13.93
CA THR A 86 -1.98 16.61 -14.09
C THR A 86 -2.61 15.77 -12.99
N MET A 87 -2.50 16.19 -11.73
CA MET A 87 -3.12 15.46 -10.62
C MET A 87 -4.66 15.46 -10.72
N ALA A 88 -5.27 16.62 -11.05
CA ALA A 88 -6.72 16.71 -11.21
C ALA A 88 -7.21 15.92 -12.44
N ALA A 89 -6.50 15.96 -13.56
CA ALA A 89 -6.83 15.17 -14.76
C ALA A 89 -6.71 13.66 -14.50
N TRP A 90 -5.69 13.26 -13.71
CA TRP A 90 -5.51 11.86 -13.35
C TRP A 90 -6.63 11.35 -12.44
N ASP A 91 -7.05 12.14 -11.45
CA ASP A 91 -8.19 11.77 -10.60
C ASP A 91 -9.50 11.72 -11.39
N ALA A 92 -9.68 12.61 -12.36
CA ALA A 92 -10.81 12.55 -13.29
C ALA A 92 -10.76 11.29 -14.18
N ALA A 93 -9.56 10.91 -14.66
CA ALA A 93 -9.37 9.66 -15.41
C ALA A 93 -9.70 8.43 -14.54
N ARG A 94 -9.26 8.41 -13.26
CA ARG A 94 -9.64 7.37 -12.30
C ARG A 94 -11.14 7.29 -12.09
N ALA A 95 -11.82 8.43 -11.99
CA ALA A 95 -13.27 8.46 -11.91
C ALA A 95 -13.93 7.86 -13.15
N ALA A 96 -13.46 8.25 -14.35
CA ALA A 96 -13.94 7.68 -15.61
C ALA A 96 -13.74 6.16 -15.66
N GLY A 97 -12.57 5.66 -15.21
CA GLY A 97 -12.31 4.23 -15.14
C GLY A 97 -13.20 3.51 -14.12
N ALA A 98 -13.41 4.10 -12.95
CA ALA A 98 -14.34 3.54 -11.97
C ALA A 98 -15.78 3.50 -12.53
N ALA A 99 -16.20 4.51 -13.28
CA ALA A 99 -17.48 4.52 -13.98
C ALA A 99 -17.58 3.42 -15.04
N VAL A 100 -16.53 3.25 -15.87
CA VAL A 100 -16.49 2.16 -16.88
C VAL A 100 -16.58 0.79 -16.23
N LEU A 101 -15.90 0.59 -15.11
CA LEU A 101 -15.98 -0.65 -14.32
C LEU A 101 -17.38 -0.83 -13.70
N ALA A 102 -18.00 0.26 -13.24
CA ALA A 102 -19.34 0.25 -12.65
C ALA A 102 -20.48 0.08 -13.68
N LEU A 103 -20.26 0.43 -14.96
CA LEU A 103 -21.19 0.13 -16.03
C LEU A 103 -21.32 -1.37 -16.33
N ASP A 104 -20.40 -2.17 -15.81
CA ASP A 104 -20.44 -3.64 -15.87
C ASP A 104 -20.39 -4.23 -17.30
N VAL A 105 -19.86 -3.47 -18.25
CA VAL A 105 -19.81 -3.84 -19.68
C VAL A 105 -18.52 -4.56 -20.08
N LEU A 106 -17.47 -4.48 -19.26
CA LEU A 106 -16.19 -5.10 -19.58
C LEU A 106 -16.15 -6.58 -19.19
N PRO A 107 -15.60 -7.46 -20.02
CA PRO A 107 -15.28 -8.83 -19.61
C PRO A 107 -14.15 -8.82 -18.57
N VAL A 108 -14.02 -9.91 -17.79
CA VAL A 108 -13.01 -10.03 -16.72
C VAL A 108 -11.59 -9.63 -17.17
N PRO A 109 -11.07 -10.07 -18.33
CA PRO A 109 -9.76 -9.61 -18.81
C PRO A 109 -9.69 -8.09 -19.03
N GLY A 110 -10.78 -7.46 -19.48
CA GLY A 110 -10.87 -6.01 -19.67
C GLY A 110 -10.85 -5.25 -18.34
N VAL A 111 -11.51 -5.79 -17.30
CA VAL A 111 -11.48 -5.25 -15.92
C VAL A 111 -10.04 -5.28 -15.37
N LEU A 112 -9.34 -6.40 -15.53
CA LEU A 112 -7.95 -6.55 -15.10
C LEU A 112 -7.02 -5.63 -15.88
N ALA A 113 -7.15 -5.58 -17.21
CA ALA A 113 -6.32 -4.73 -18.06
C ALA A 113 -6.47 -3.25 -17.71
N LEU A 114 -7.71 -2.78 -17.49
CA LEU A 114 -7.97 -1.39 -17.09
C LEU A 114 -7.37 -1.08 -15.72
N SER A 115 -7.47 -2.00 -14.76
CA SER A 115 -6.88 -1.84 -13.43
C SER A 115 -5.34 -1.79 -13.48
N MET A 116 -4.72 -2.64 -14.32
CA MET A 116 -3.28 -2.64 -14.56
C MET A 116 -2.82 -1.34 -15.23
N LEU A 117 -3.60 -0.81 -16.17
CA LEU A 117 -3.29 0.46 -16.84
C LEU A 117 -3.25 1.61 -15.84
N TYR A 118 -4.20 1.67 -14.89
CA TYR A 118 -4.17 2.67 -13.83
C TYR A 118 -2.94 2.52 -12.93
N GLY A 119 -2.62 1.30 -12.52
CA GLY A 119 -1.42 1.03 -11.74
C GLY A 119 -0.13 1.53 -12.41
N LEU A 120 -0.03 1.42 -13.72
CA LEU A 120 1.13 1.88 -14.48
C LEU A 120 1.37 3.40 -14.36
N PHE A 121 0.30 4.20 -14.35
CA PHE A 121 0.40 5.67 -14.33
C PHE A 121 0.33 6.28 -12.93
N ASP A 122 -0.14 5.59 -11.93
CA ASP A 122 -0.28 6.06 -10.53
C ASP A 122 0.99 6.65 -9.90
N PRO A 123 2.21 6.20 -10.22
CA PRO A 123 3.43 6.79 -9.67
C PRO A 123 3.63 8.25 -10.04
N VAL A 124 3.11 8.72 -11.19
CA VAL A 124 3.32 10.10 -11.66
C VAL A 124 2.69 11.14 -10.72
N PRO A 125 1.38 11.11 -10.43
CA PRO A 125 0.78 12.06 -9.48
C PRO A 125 1.26 11.85 -8.05
N ALA A 126 1.63 10.62 -7.66
CA ALA A 126 2.22 10.35 -6.35
C ALA A 126 3.58 11.05 -6.19
N ALA A 127 4.43 11.01 -7.20
CA ALA A 127 5.72 11.72 -7.22
C ALA A 127 5.53 13.24 -7.19
N MET A 128 4.57 13.78 -7.98
CA MET A 128 4.24 15.21 -7.96
C MET A 128 3.84 15.69 -6.57
N LYS A 129 2.98 14.93 -5.88
CA LYS A 129 2.54 15.22 -4.51
C LYS A 129 3.71 15.23 -3.54
N THR A 130 4.55 14.20 -3.58
CA THR A 130 5.72 14.07 -2.71
C THR A 130 6.71 15.21 -2.91
N ALA A 131 6.90 15.63 -4.15
CA ALA A 131 7.81 16.74 -4.49
C ALA A 131 7.22 18.12 -4.16
N LEU A 132 5.88 18.29 -4.15
CA LEU A 132 5.23 19.54 -3.72
C LEU A 132 5.31 19.77 -2.22
N LEU A 133 5.33 18.71 -1.43
CA LEU A 133 5.21 18.81 0.03
C LEU A 133 6.34 19.64 0.69
N PRO A 134 7.64 19.44 0.37
CA PRO A 134 8.71 20.28 0.91
C PRO A 134 8.63 21.74 0.44
N GLU A 135 8.18 22.00 -0.79
CA GLU A 135 8.00 23.37 -1.30
C GLU A 135 6.90 24.13 -0.55
N LEU A 136 5.84 23.43 -0.13
CA LEU A 136 4.72 24.02 0.60
C LEU A 136 5.05 24.27 2.07
N MET A 137 5.80 23.34 2.68
CA MET A 137 5.98 23.29 4.13
C MET A 137 7.30 23.89 4.61
N GLY A 138 8.32 23.99 3.74
CA GLY A 138 9.68 24.25 4.14
C GLY A 138 10.25 23.14 5.04
N GLU A 139 11.55 23.14 5.27
CA GLU A 139 12.25 22.06 5.99
C GLU A 139 11.68 21.75 7.37
N ARG A 140 11.30 22.81 8.11
CA ARG A 140 10.85 22.71 9.51
C ARG A 140 9.51 21.98 9.67
N ARG A 141 8.54 22.15 8.73
CA ARG A 141 7.20 21.56 8.81
C ARG A 141 7.04 20.32 7.92
N PHE A 142 8.00 20.06 7.04
CA PHE A 142 7.97 18.94 6.09
C PHE A 142 7.81 17.60 6.78
N VAL A 143 8.62 17.31 7.82
CA VAL A 143 8.58 16.03 8.53
C VAL A 143 7.21 15.77 9.16
N LEU A 144 6.60 16.82 9.76
CA LEU A 144 5.27 16.71 10.37
C LEU A 144 4.18 16.51 9.31
N ALA A 145 4.26 17.22 8.19
CA ALA A 145 3.33 17.08 7.07
C ALA A 145 3.42 15.67 6.44
N GLN A 146 4.64 15.15 6.26
CA GLN A 146 4.85 13.78 5.77
C GLN A 146 4.30 12.74 6.74
N SER A 147 4.49 12.94 8.05
CA SER A 147 3.89 12.07 9.08
C SER A 147 2.36 12.04 9.00
N LEU A 148 1.73 13.22 8.82
CA LEU A 148 0.27 13.29 8.63
C LEU A 148 -0.19 12.54 7.38
N MET A 149 0.52 12.66 6.27
CA MET A 149 0.22 11.89 5.04
C MET A 149 0.29 10.38 5.30
N ASN A 150 1.32 9.91 6.01
CA ASN A 150 1.48 8.48 6.33
C ASN A 150 0.38 7.97 7.29
N VAL A 151 0.04 8.74 8.32
CA VAL A 151 -1.08 8.41 9.24
C VAL A 151 -2.41 8.35 8.46
N THR A 152 -2.59 9.24 7.49
CA THR A 152 -3.78 9.24 6.63
C THR A 152 -3.89 7.95 5.80
N VAL A 153 -2.79 7.41 5.29
CA VAL A 153 -2.79 6.11 4.57
C VAL A 153 -3.30 4.99 5.48
N GLY A 154 -2.76 4.88 6.69
CA GLY A 154 -3.21 3.86 7.66
C GLY A 154 -4.68 4.03 8.06
N ALA A 155 -5.11 5.26 8.34
CA ALA A 155 -6.51 5.56 8.66
C ALA A 155 -7.44 5.26 7.48
N ALA A 156 -7.05 5.63 6.25
CA ALA A 156 -7.80 5.33 5.04
C ALA A 156 -7.91 3.83 4.77
N GLN A 157 -6.92 3.03 5.12
CA GLN A 157 -6.96 1.59 4.99
C GLN A 157 -8.03 0.98 5.91
N ILE A 158 -8.03 1.35 7.19
CA ILE A 158 -9.03 0.86 8.17
C ILE A 158 -10.43 1.31 7.77
N CYS A 159 -10.61 2.62 7.54
CA CYS A 159 -11.90 3.18 7.13
C CYS A 159 -12.35 2.62 5.77
N GLY A 160 -11.41 2.42 4.83
CA GLY A 160 -11.67 1.87 3.51
C GLY A 160 -12.19 0.43 3.55
N PHE A 161 -11.63 -0.41 4.40
CA PHE A 161 -12.14 -1.77 4.59
C PHE A 161 -13.50 -1.78 5.30
N ALA A 162 -13.68 -0.96 6.34
CA ALA A 162 -14.95 -0.87 7.07
C ALA A 162 -16.07 -0.30 6.17
N VAL A 163 -15.85 0.87 5.59
CA VAL A 163 -16.84 1.54 4.74
C VAL A 163 -17.02 0.78 3.42
N GLY A 164 -15.92 0.35 2.78
CA GLY A 164 -15.96 -0.42 1.54
C GLY A 164 -16.65 -1.76 1.71
N GLY A 165 -16.39 -2.47 2.82
CA GLY A 165 -17.10 -3.71 3.17
C GLY A 165 -18.59 -3.49 3.43
N ALA A 166 -18.96 -2.43 4.12
CA ALA A 166 -20.37 -2.06 4.34
C ALA A 166 -21.07 -1.70 3.02
N LEU A 167 -20.43 -0.89 2.17
CA LEU A 167 -20.97 -0.54 0.85
C LEU A 167 -21.07 -1.77 -0.05
N LEU A 168 -20.09 -2.64 -0.03
CA LEU A 168 -20.12 -3.90 -0.77
C LEU A 168 -21.31 -4.78 -0.33
N ALA A 169 -21.58 -4.85 0.97
CA ALA A 169 -22.70 -5.61 1.52
C ALA A 169 -24.08 -5.00 1.19
N LEU A 170 -24.18 -3.66 1.11
CA LEU A 170 -25.43 -2.93 0.91
C LEU A 170 -25.73 -2.67 -0.57
N LEU A 171 -24.73 -2.26 -1.33
CA LEU A 171 -24.86 -1.78 -2.72
C LEU A 171 -24.26 -2.76 -3.74
N GLY A 172 -23.57 -3.79 -3.27
CA GLY A 172 -22.80 -4.69 -4.13
C GLY A 172 -21.55 -4.04 -4.74
N PRO A 173 -20.80 -4.79 -5.57
CA PRO A 173 -19.56 -4.30 -6.16
C PRO A 173 -19.75 -3.12 -7.11
N VAL A 174 -20.79 -3.13 -7.94
CA VAL A 174 -21.14 -2.06 -8.88
C VAL A 174 -21.47 -0.75 -8.14
N GLY A 175 -22.33 -0.83 -7.12
CA GLY A 175 -22.70 0.35 -6.31
C GLY A 175 -21.48 0.94 -5.58
N THR A 176 -20.60 0.09 -5.07
CA THR A 176 -19.34 0.52 -4.44
C THR A 176 -18.43 1.25 -5.43
N LEU A 177 -18.32 0.76 -6.68
CA LEU A 177 -17.54 1.43 -7.74
C LEU A 177 -18.10 2.81 -8.10
N TRP A 178 -19.43 3.00 -8.07
CA TRP A 178 -20.03 4.33 -8.25
C TRP A 178 -19.66 5.29 -7.12
N VAL A 179 -19.60 4.83 -5.88
CA VAL A 179 -19.11 5.65 -4.75
C VAL A 179 -17.64 6.02 -4.93
N VAL A 180 -16.80 5.06 -5.37
CA VAL A 180 -15.38 5.32 -5.71
C VAL A 180 -15.27 6.37 -6.83
N CYS A 181 -16.08 6.27 -7.87
CA CYS A 181 -16.14 7.26 -8.95
C CYS A 181 -16.45 8.66 -8.40
N GLY A 182 -17.47 8.78 -7.55
CA GLY A 182 -17.84 10.06 -6.91
C GLY A 182 -16.71 10.62 -6.04
N GLY A 183 -16.02 9.79 -5.27
CA GLY A 183 -14.87 10.18 -4.47
C GLY A 183 -13.69 10.67 -5.31
N ALA A 184 -13.41 10.02 -6.44
CA ALA A 184 -12.36 10.43 -7.38
C ALA A 184 -12.71 11.75 -8.09
N LEU A 185 -13.98 11.96 -8.49
CA LEU A 185 -14.46 13.25 -9.03
C LEU A 185 -14.33 14.38 -8.00
N LEU A 186 -14.69 14.11 -6.74
CA LEU A 186 -14.55 15.08 -5.67
C LEU A 186 -13.05 15.43 -5.45
N SER A 187 -12.16 14.44 -5.46
CA SER A 187 -10.71 14.67 -5.38
C SER A 187 -10.22 15.54 -6.54
N ALA A 188 -10.62 15.22 -7.77
CA ALA A 188 -10.28 16.00 -8.97
C ALA A 188 -10.76 17.47 -8.84
N ALA A 189 -11.99 17.68 -8.37
CA ALA A 189 -12.54 19.01 -8.15
C ALA A 189 -11.77 19.78 -7.05
N VAL A 190 -11.49 19.12 -5.92
CA VAL A 190 -10.69 19.70 -4.82
C VAL A 190 -9.32 20.14 -5.30
N LEU A 191 -8.60 19.32 -6.07
CA LEU A 191 -7.30 19.68 -6.64
C LEU A 191 -7.43 20.80 -7.68
N ARG A 192 -8.42 20.71 -8.57
CA ARG A 192 -8.60 21.68 -9.66
C ARG A 192 -9.00 23.06 -9.17
N LEU A 193 -9.79 23.16 -8.12
CA LEU A 193 -10.30 24.41 -7.59
C LEU A 193 -9.46 24.95 -6.43
N GLY A 194 -8.85 24.05 -5.65
CA GLY A 194 -8.17 24.40 -4.41
C GLY A 194 -6.67 24.66 -4.54
N LEU A 195 -5.96 23.89 -5.38
CA LEU A 195 -4.51 24.01 -5.50
C LEU A 195 -4.10 25.21 -6.37
N ARG A 196 -3.09 25.97 -5.95
CA ARG A 196 -2.54 27.10 -6.74
C ARG A 196 -1.86 26.60 -8.00
N ILE A 197 -1.93 27.40 -9.08
CA ILE A 197 -1.25 27.11 -10.34
C ILE A 197 0.25 27.28 -10.13
N ARG A 198 1.03 26.28 -10.52
CA ARG A 198 2.49 26.27 -10.45
C ARG A 198 3.05 25.80 -11.78
N PRO A 199 4.15 26.40 -12.27
CA PRO A 199 4.82 25.94 -13.48
C PRO A 199 5.43 24.55 -13.27
N PRO A 200 5.68 23.81 -14.35
CA PRO A 200 6.46 22.58 -14.29
C PRO A 200 7.87 22.84 -13.74
N ARG A 201 8.41 21.92 -12.95
CA ARG A 201 9.74 22.04 -12.35
C ARG A 201 10.87 21.95 -13.37
N GLY A 202 10.67 21.17 -14.43
CA GLY A 202 11.67 20.92 -15.48
C GLY A 202 11.95 22.10 -16.42
N ALA A 203 11.30 23.24 -16.25
CA ALA A 203 11.47 24.39 -17.13
C ALA A 203 12.83 25.13 -16.99
N GLY A 204 13.67 24.77 -16.00
CA GLY A 204 14.93 25.49 -15.73
C GLY A 204 16.16 24.63 -15.40
N GLY A 205 16.11 23.29 -15.45
CA GLY A 205 17.21 22.41 -15.04
C GLY A 205 17.75 21.52 -16.17
N SER A 206 19.06 21.23 -16.13
CA SER A 206 19.70 20.25 -17.00
C SER A 206 19.01 18.89 -16.89
N ALA A 207 18.24 18.51 -17.90
CA ALA A 207 17.53 17.25 -17.93
C ALA A 207 18.56 16.10 -17.95
N VAL A 208 18.69 15.39 -16.85
CA VAL A 208 19.35 14.09 -16.85
C VAL A 208 18.60 13.23 -17.82
N THR A 209 19.28 12.72 -18.84
CA THR A 209 18.64 11.87 -19.86
C THR A 209 18.04 10.65 -19.18
N PRO A 210 16.82 10.22 -19.54
CA PRO A 210 16.16 9.06 -18.93
C PRO A 210 17.04 7.81 -18.90
N ALA A 211 17.84 7.59 -19.95
CA ALA A 211 18.79 6.49 -20.04
C ALA A 211 19.88 6.55 -18.96
N ARG A 212 20.38 7.75 -18.65
CA ARG A 212 21.40 7.95 -17.61
C ARG A 212 20.83 7.80 -16.21
N ALA A 213 19.60 8.26 -15.99
CA ALA A 213 18.87 8.03 -14.74
C ALA A 213 18.63 6.53 -14.49
N LEU A 214 18.16 5.81 -15.51
CA LEU A 214 17.95 4.35 -15.45
C LEU A 214 19.25 3.59 -15.19
N SER A 215 20.36 3.92 -15.89
CA SER A 215 21.64 3.25 -15.69
C SER A 215 22.20 3.48 -14.28
N THR A 216 22.06 4.69 -13.74
CA THR A 216 22.48 5.01 -12.37
C THR A 216 21.63 4.25 -11.35
N THR A 217 20.30 4.25 -11.53
CA THR A 217 19.36 3.49 -10.68
C THR A 217 19.69 2.00 -10.69
N TRP A 218 19.96 1.44 -11.88
CA TRP A 218 20.32 0.02 -12.03
C TRP A 218 21.66 -0.31 -11.32
N ALA A 219 22.66 0.56 -11.48
CA ALA A 219 23.97 0.38 -10.83
C ALA A 219 23.84 0.38 -9.30
N VAL A 220 23.10 1.32 -8.72
CA VAL A 220 22.87 1.39 -7.27
C VAL A 220 22.05 0.21 -6.79
N ASN A 221 20.98 -0.18 -7.50
CA ASN A 221 20.20 -1.37 -7.15
C ASN A 221 21.06 -2.64 -7.16
N ARG A 222 21.91 -2.79 -8.17
CA ARG A 222 22.85 -3.92 -8.26
C ARG A 222 23.84 -3.93 -7.08
N ALA A 223 24.35 -2.77 -6.69
CA ALA A 223 25.24 -2.65 -5.52
C ALA A 223 24.52 -3.02 -4.22
N LEU A 224 23.29 -2.55 -4.02
CA LEU A 224 22.45 -2.89 -2.86
C LEU A 224 22.14 -4.39 -2.79
N TRP A 225 21.87 -5.05 -3.93
CA TRP A 225 21.65 -6.49 -4.01
C TRP A 225 22.94 -7.31 -3.82
N ALA A 226 24.11 -6.76 -4.19
CA ALA A 226 25.40 -7.40 -4.00
C ALA A 226 25.80 -7.45 -2.52
N ASP A 227 25.40 -6.44 -1.72
CA ASP A 227 25.63 -6.46 -0.29
C ASP A 227 24.72 -7.51 0.38
N VAL A 228 25.34 -8.51 0.98
CA VAL A 228 24.64 -9.65 1.63
C VAL A 228 23.77 -9.18 2.80
N ARG A 229 24.20 -8.14 3.54
CA ARG A 229 23.46 -7.61 4.70
C ARG A 229 22.21 -6.88 4.24
N VAL A 230 22.37 -5.97 3.27
CA VAL A 230 21.25 -5.22 2.68
C VAL A 230 20.24 -6.17 2.03
N ARG A 231 20.72 -7.12 1.21
CA ARG A 231 19.87 -8.12 0.55
C ARG A 231 19.04 -8.94 1.53
N ARG A 232 19.65 -9.43 2.62
CA ARG A 232 18.94 -10.21 3.64
C ARG A 232 17.87 -9.40 4.34
N LEU A 233 18.14 -8.13 4.66
CA LEU A 233 17.16 -7.24 5.27
C LEU A 233 16.02 -6.89 4.29
N LEU A 234 16.32 -6.66 3.01
CA LEU A 234 15.30 -6.48 1.96
C LEU A 234 14.37 -7.69 1.86
N LEU A 235 14.95 -8.89 1.81
CA LEU A 235 14.16 -10.13 1.77
C LEU A 235 13.34 -10.32 3.06
N ALA A 236 13.89 -9.98 4.22
CA ALA A 236 13.18 -10.06 5.49
C ALA A 236 12.04 -9.05 5.59
N LEU A 237 12.15 -7.86 5.00
CA LEU A 237 11.09 -6.87 4.95
C LEU A 237 9.95 -7.28 3.99
N CYS A 238 10.28 -7.95 2.87
CA CYS A 238 9.31 -8.23 1.81
C CYS A 238 8.63 -9.59 1.95
N LEU A 239 9.41 -10.68 2.15
CA LEU A 239 8.91 -12.04 1.96
C LEU A 239 7.87 -12.50 3.00
N PRO A 240 8.02 -12.29 4.32
CA PRO A 240 6.98 -12.69 5.26
C PRO A 240 5.67 -11.96 5.04
N ALA A 241 5.72 -10.64 4.80
CA ALA A 241 4.54 -9.79 4.64
C ALA A 241 3.78 -10.06 3.34
N CYS A 242 4.47 -10.32 2.22
CA CYS A 242 3.81 -10.47 0.92
C CYS A 242 2.84 -11.66 0.89
N TRP A 243 3.16 -12.78 1.56
CA TRP A 243 2.29 -13.94 1.64
C TRP A 243 1.00 -13.66 2.42
N ILE A 244 1.06 -12.80 3.44
CA ILE A 244 -0.13 -12.44 4.21
C ILE A 244 -1.07 -11.54 3.41
N VAL A 245 -0.54 -10.64 2.58
CA VAL A 245 -1.36 -9.88 1.62
C VAL A 245 -1.98 -10.84 0.58
N GLY A 246 -1.28 -11.90 0.18
CA GLY A 246 -1.86 -12.99 -0.62
C GLY A 246 -3.03 -13.69 0.08
N ALA A 247 -2.91 -13.97 1.38
CA ALA A 247 -4.00 -14.51 2.19
C ALA A 247 -5.19 -13.52 2.27
N GLU A 248 -4.93 -12.23 2.50
CA GLU A 248 -5.95 -11.18 2.51
C GLU A 248 -6.70 -11.06 1.17
N ALA A 249 -6.00 -11.18 0.05
CA ALA A 249 -6.60 -11.18 -1.30
C ALA A 249 -7.58 -12.35 -1.52
N THR A 250 -7.45 -13.42 -0.74
CA THR A 250 -8.32 -14.61 -0.80
C THR A 250 -9.50 -14.53 0.18
N MET A 251 -9.59 -13.48 1.02
CA MET A 251 -10.65 -13.33 2.03
C MET A 251 -12.07 -13.26 1.44
N ILE A 252 -12.21 -12.75 0.22
CA ILE A 252 -13.52 -12.67 -0.45
C ILE A 252 -14.05 -14.06 -0.75
N SER A 253 -13.22 -14.91 -1.36
CA SER A 253 -13.60 -16.28 -1.67
C SER A 253 -13.73 -17.14 -0.39
N TYR A 254 -12.94 -16.85 0.65
CA TYR A 254 -13.09 -17.49 1.95
C TYR A 254 -14.42 -17.14 2.64
N ALA A 255 -14.82 -15.88 2.61
CA ALA A 255 -16.10 -15.44 3.18
C ALA A 255 -17.29 -16.12 2.50
N ASP A 256 -17.18 -16.38 1.20
CA ASP A 256 -18.17 -17.14 0.43
C ASP A 256 -18.14 -18.63 0.81
N GLU A 257 -16.94 -19.24 0.94
CA GLU A 257 -16.74 -20.64 1.38
C GLU A 257 -17.44 -20.94 2.72
N ILE A 258 -17.41 -19.98 3.67
CA ILE A 258 -18.09 -20.13 4.97
C ILE A 258 -19.55 -19.64 4.97
N GLY A 259 -20.15 -19.40 3.78
CA GLY A 259 -21.54 -18.97 3.62
C GLY A 259 -21.85 -17.57 4.11
N SER A 260 -20.85 -16.69 4.18
CA SER A 260 -20.99 -15.34 4.72
C SER A 260 -20.28 -14.27 3.89
N PRO A 261 -20.63 -14.12 2.61
CA PRO A 261 -19.93 -13.21 1.69
C PRO A 261 -19.95 -11.73 2.13
N ARG A 262 -20.94 -11.33 2.94
CA ARG A 262 -21.03 -9.96 3.49
C ARG A 262 -20.00 -9.67 4.60
N ALA A 263 -19.35 -10.71 5.14
CA ALA A 263 -18.41 -10.56 6.25
C ALA A 263 -16.99 -10.11 5.83
N VAL A 264 -16.68 -10.07 4.55
CA VAL A 264 -15.33 -9.74 4.04
C VAL A 264 -14.82 -8.40 4.56
N GLY A 265 -15.68 -7.38 4.59
CA GLY A 265 -15.33 -6.07 5.13
C GLY A 265 -14.93 -6.12 6.61
N ALA A 266 -15.65 -6.92 7.41
CA ALA A 266 -15.33 -7.11 8.83
C ALA A 266 -13.99 -7.84 9.03
N LEU A 267 -13.71 -8.88 8.22
CA LEU A 267 -12.45 -9.62 8.28
C LEU A 267 -11.25 -8.72 7.98
N LEU A 268 -11.31 -7.94 6.90
CA LEU A 268 -10.22 -7.06 6.50
C LEU A 268 -10.10 -5.81 7.40
N THR A 269 -11.22 -5.31 7.94
CA THR A 269 -11.18 -4.26 8.96
C THR A 269 -10.49 -4.76 10.23
N ALA A 270 -10.79 -5.98 10.66
CA ALA A 270 -10.13 -6.59 11.82
C ALA A 270 -8.62 -6.76 11.59
N ALA A 271 -8.20 -7.19 10.40
CA ALA A 271 -6.79 -7.26 10.01
C ALA A 271 -6.13 -5.86 10.05
N ALA A 272 -6.76 -4.83 9.46
CA ALA A 272 -6.22 -3.47 9.45
C ALA A 272 -6.12 -2.86 10.86
N LEU A 273 -7.08 -3.14 11.74
CA LEU A 273 -7.01 -2.75 13.17
C LEU A 273 -5.85 -3.46 13.87
N GLY A 274 -5.65 -4.76 13.61
CA GLY A 274 -4.51 -5.51 14.11
C GLY A 274 -3.18 -4.87 13.70
N MET A 275 -3.03 -4.50 12.43
CA MET A 275 -1.84 -3.81 11.93
C MET A 275 -1.61 -2.48 12.63
N LEU A 276 -2.65 -1.65 12.81
CA LEU A 276 -2.55 -0.39 13.56
C LEU A 276 -2.11 -0.60 15.00
N ILE A 277 -2.65 -1.62 15.67
CA ILE A 277 -2.26 -1.98 17.03
C ILE A 277 -0.78 -2.39 17.05
N GLY A 278 -0.35 -3.25 16.14
CA GLY A 278 1.05 -3.70 16.03
C GLY A 278 2.02 -2.55 15.82
N ASP A 279 1.74 -1.69 14.86
CA ASP A 279 2.56 -0.52 14.54
C ASP A 279 2.62 0.47 15.71
N THR A 280 1.49 0.69 16.40
CA THR A 280 1.42 1.56 17.56
C THR A 280 2.22 0.98 18.75
N LEU A 281 2.08 -0.32 19.01
CA LEU A 281 2.82 -0.99 20.08
C LEU A 281 4.32 -0.92 19.86
N VAL A 282 4.77 -1.23 18.65
CA VAL A 282 6.20 -1.16 18.29
C VAL A 282 6.69 0.29 18.29
N GLY A 283 5.95 1.20 17.64
CA GLY A 283 6.36 2.60 17.53
C GLY A 283 6.48 3.32 18.86
N ARG A 284 5.51 3.09 19.77
CA ARG A 284 5.41 3.83 21.05
C ARG A 284 6.18 3.16 22.22
N PHE A 285 6.18 1.83 22.30
CA PHE A 285 6.66 1.11 23.49
C PHE A 285 7.96 0.33 23.25
N ALA A 286 8.36 0.09 22.01
CA ALA A 286 9.57 -0.65 21.75
C ALA A 286 10.80 0.27 21.67
N THR A 287 11.69 0.18 22.68
CA THR A 287 13.03 0.74 22.61
C THR A 287 13.87 -0.02 21.56
N ARG A 288 14.97 0.59 21.04
CA ARG A 288 15.86 -0.03 20.05
C ARG A 288 16.24 -1.49 20.42
N ARG A 289 16.59 -1.74 21.68
CA ARG A 289 16.93 -3.08 22.17
C ARG A 289 15.74 -4.04 22.20
N ARG A 290 14.54 -3.54 22.45
CA ARG A 290 13.30 -4.35 22.40
C ARG A 290 12.89 -4.66 20.95
N ARG A 291 13.03 -3.72 20.04
CA ARG A 291 12.71 -3.90 18.62
C ARG A 291 13.50 -5.08 18.01
N SER A 292 14.80 -5.18 18.27
CA SER A 292 15.60 -6.31 17.81
C SER A 292 15.12 -7.66 18.35
N ARG A 293 14.54 -7.69 19.57
CA ARG A 293 13.99 -8.92 20.17
C ARG A 293 12.57 -9.24 19.70
N TRP A 294 11.80 -8.23 19.28
CA TRP A 294 10.41 -8.39 18.87
C TRP A 294 10.28 -8.73 17.37
N ALA A 295 11.29 -8.50 16.57
CA ALA A 295 11.23 -8.76 15.13
C ALA A 295 10.84 -10.21 14.80
N LEU A 296 11.50 -11.19 15.41
CA LEU A 296 11.20 -12.61 15.17
C LEU A 296 9.82 -13.03 15.69
N PRO A 297 9.43 -12.79 16.97
CA PRO A 297 8.12 -13.20 17.45
C PRO A 297 6.96 -12.51 16.72
N LEU A 298 7.11 -11.25 16.31
CA LEU A 298 6.11 -10.57 15.49
C LEU A 298 6.01 -11.16 14.08
N SER A 299 7.13 -11.52 13.47
CA SER A 299 7.13 -12.19 12.16
C SER A 299 6.50 -13.58 12.22
N VAL A 300 6.67 -14.32 13.33
CA VAL A 300 5.97 -15.58 13.57
C VAL A 300 4.47 -15.34 13.80
N LEU A 301 4.13 -14.32 14.62
CA LEU A 301 2.75 -13.94 14.89
C LEU A 301 2.00 -13.57 13.60
N LEU A 302 2.69 -12.97 12.61
CA LEU A 302 2.12 -12.59 11.34
C LEU A 302 1.55 -13.80 10.56
N GLY A 303 2.21 -14.96 10.60
CA GLY A 303 1.79 -16.15 9.88
C GLY A 303 0.99 -17.16 10.71
N ALA A 304 1.38 -17.38 11.97
CA ALA A 304 0.88 -18.50 12.78
C ALA A 304 -0.67 -18.56 12.92
N PRO A 305 -1.39 -17.44 13.21
CA PRO A 305 -2.85 -17.51 13.33
C PRO A 305 -3.56 -17.87 12.03
N TYR A 306 -3.00 -17.48 10.87
CA TYR A 306 -3.59 -17.79 9.58
C TYR A 306 -3.52 -19.29 9.22
N LEU A 307 -2.66 -20.10 9.85
CA LEU A 307 -2.66 -21.55 9.69
C LEU A 307 -3.99 -22.18 10.14
N LEU A 308 -4.63 -21.57 11.16
CA LEU A 308 -5.90 -22.06 11.69
C LEU A 308 -7.08 -21.90 10.72
N PHE A 309 -6.91 -21.13 9.64
CA PHE A 309 -7.93 -21.03 8.58
C PHE A 309 -8.16 -22.39 7.86
N ALA A 310 -7.19 -23.29 7.91
CA ALA A 310 -7.38 -24.67 7.42
C ALA A 310 -8.56 -25.40 8.10
N ALA A 311 -8.89 -25.02 9.33
CA ALA A 311 -10.03 -25.56 10.09
C ALA A 311 -11.36 -24.83 9.80
N GLN A 312 -11.38 -23.90 8.86
CA GLN A 312 -12.56 -23.11 8.47
C GLN A 312 -13.26 -22.42 9.66
N PRO A 313 -12.55 -21.60 10.46
CA PRO A 313 -13.17 -20.93 11.60
C PRO A 313 -14.32 -20.03 11.15
N GLY A 314 -15.39 -19.98 11.95
CA GLY A 314 -16.50 -19.05 11.73
C GLY A 314 -16.04 -17.59 11.77
N ILE A 315 -16.87 -16.65 11.28
CA ILE A 315 -16.55 -15.25 11.04
C ILE A 315 -15.84 -14.57 12.23
N ALA A 316 -16.39 -14.72 13.44
CA ALA A 316 -15.85 -14.07 14.64
C ALA A 316 -14.43 -14.56 14.98
N ALA A 317 -14.20 -15.89 14.89
CA ALA A 317 -12.89 -16.48 15.10
C ALA A 317 -11.92 -16.09 13.97
N ALA A 318 -12.34 -16.11 12.71
CA ALA A 318 -11.55 -15.69 11.57
C ALA A 318 -11.13 -14.21 11.67
N ALA A 319 -12.04 -13.31 12.06
CA ALA A 319 -11.74 -11.90 12.30
C ALA A 319 -10.73 -11.71 13.46
N GLY A 320 -10.91 -12.44 14.56
CA GLY A 320 -9.98 -12.41 15.68
C GLY A 320 -8.58 -12.93 15.29
N LEU A 321 -8.51 -14.01 14.53
CA LEU A 321 -7.23 -14.58 14.01
C LEU A 321 -6.55 -13.63 13.04
N ALA A 322 -7.31 -13.00 12.13
CA ALA A 322 -6.78 -12.00 11.20
C ALA A 322 -6.24 -10.77 11.94
N ALA A 323 -6.99 -10.25 12.93
CA ALA A 323 -6.52 -9.14 13.76
C ALA A 323 -5.24 -9.51 14.52
N LEU A 324 -5.21 -10.68 15.15
CA LEU A 324 -4.05 -11.16 15.92
C LEU A 324 -2.82 -11.32 15.01
N ALA A 325 -2.99 -11.94 13.87
CA ALA A 325 -1.91 -12.09 12.88
C ALA A 325 -1.38 -10.73 12.42
N SER A 326 -2.27 -9.81 12.11
CA SER A 326 -1.89 -8.50 11.54
C SER A 326 -1.16 -7.59 12.53
N ILE A 327 -1.25 -7.83 13.86
CA ILE A 327 -0.34 -7.23 14.85
C ILE A 327 1.13 -7.52 14.49
N GLY A 328 1.37 -8.69 13.91
CA GLY A 328 2.68 -9.12 13.45
C GLY A 328 3.32 -8.19 12.41
N PHE A 329 2.56 -7.39 11.63
CA PHE A 329 3.14 -6.43 10.66
C PHE A 329 4.13 -5.43 11.31
N GLY A 330 3.99 -5.16 12.61
CA GLY A 330 4.93 -4.36 13.38
C GLY A 330 6.40 -4.87 13.32
N TYR A 331 6.63 -6.12 12.87
CA TYR A 331 7.99 -6.62 12.66
C TYR A 331 8.79 -5.78 11.65
N SER A 332 8.10 -5.21 10.66
CA SER A 332 8.72 -4.37 9.62
C SER A 332 9.34 -3.10 10.21
N LEU A 333 8.67 -2.47 11.19
CA LEU A 333 9.21 -1.31 11.91
C LEU A 333 10.46 -1.68 12.72
N CYS A 334 10.49 -2.91 13.26
CA CYS A 334 11.66 -3.40 13.97
C CYS A 334 12.89 -3.55 13.05
N LEU A 335 12.70 -3.92 11.78
CA LEU A 335 13.77 -4.11 10.80
C LEU A 335 14.20 -2.79 10.12
N GLN A 336 13.31 -1.80 10.01
CA GLN A 336 13.62 -0.53 9.35
C GLN A 336 14.80 0.20 9.97
N GLU A 337 14.95 0.17 11.31
CA GLU A 337 16.13 0.77 11.97
C GLU A 337 17.42 0.08 11.54
N SER A 338 17.44 -1.26 11.58
CA SER A 338 18.61 -2.04 11.14
C SER A 338 18.93 -1.82 9.66
N PHE A 339 17.90 -1.60 8.85
CA PHE A 339 18.04 -1.29 7.43
C PHE A 339 18.69 0.08 7.20
N VAL A 340 18.26 1.11 7.96
CA VAL A 340 18.85 2.46 7.92
C VAL A 340 20.31 2.45 8.36
N ASP A 341 20.67 1.62 9.36
CA ASP A 341 22.04 1.55 9.88
C ASP A 341 23.02 0.92 8.85
N VAL A 342 22.54 -0.02 8.03
CA VAL A 342 23.40 -0.73 7.06
C VAL A 342 23.49 -0.01 5.72
N VAL A 343 22.45 0.72 5.32
CA VAL A 343 22.40 1.40 4.01
C VAL A 343 23.15 2.75 4.07
N PRO A 344 24.10 3.01 3.13
CA PRO A 344 24.77 4.30 3.01
C PRO A 344 23.78 5.45 2.86
N VAL A 345 24.08 6.60 3.51
CA VAL A 345 23.16 7.76 3.58
C VAL A 345 22.73 8.21 2.18
N GLU A 346 23.63 8.21 1.21
CA GLU A 346 23.44 8.65 -0.17
C GLU A 346 22.46 7.77 -0.95
N SER A 347 22.36 6.48 -0.59
CA SER A 347 21.53 5.49 -1.28
C SER A 347 20.25 5.10 -0.52
N ARG A 348 20.00 5.68 0.68
CA ARG A 348 18.83 5.34 1.51
C ARG A 348 17.51 5.48 0.78
N GLY A 349 17.30 6.61 0.09
CA GLY A 349 16.07 6.84 -0.66
C GLY A 349 15.82 5.75 -1.71
N GLN A 350 16.87 5.35 -2.42
CA GLN A 350 16.79 4.30 -3.43
C GLN A 350 16.59 2.91 -2.81
N ALA A 351 17.24 2.63 -1.67
CA ALA A 351 17.07 1.37 -0.96
C ALA A 351 15.63 1.19 -0.42
N PHE A 352 15.03 2.25 0.13
CA PHE A 352 13.60 2.23 0.52
C PHE A 352 12.66 2.11 -0.70
N GLY A 353 12.99 2.77 -1.80
CA GLY A 353 12.27 2.60 -3.06
C GLY A 353 12.33 1.17 -3.57
N LEU A 354 13.51 0.54 -3.51
CA LEU A 354 13.72 -0.87 -3.87
C LEU A 354 12.93 -1.82 -2.95
N ALA A 355 12.91 -1.55 -1.63
CA ALA A 355 12.12 -2.31 -0.66
C ALA A 355 10.62 -2.21 -0.95
N ALA A 356 10.10 -1.01 -1.20
CA ALA A 356 8.69 -0.78 -1.53
C ALA A 356 8.28 -1.47 -2.84
N SER A 357 9.06 -1.28 -3.91
CA SER A 357 8.82 -1.93 -5.20
C SER A 357 8.93 -3.45 -5.11
N GLY A 358 9.91 -3.95 -4.36
CA GLY A 358 10.09 -5.37 -4.09
C GLY A 358 8.90 -5.97 -3.35
N LEU A 359 8.42 -5.29 -2.31
CA LEU A 359 7.23 -5.70 -1.56
C LEU A 359 5.98 -5.76 -2.46
N MET A 360 5.72 -4.72 -3.24
CA MET A 360 4.57 -4.68 -4.17
C MET A 360 4.63 -5.81 -5.20
N SER A 361 5.82 -6.07 -5.78
CA SER A 361 6.01 -7.17 -6.72
C SER A 361 5.76 -8.53 -6.07
N CYS A 362 6.31 -8.75 -4.88
CA CYS A 362 6.12 -9.99 -4.13
C CYS A 362 4.65 -10.18 -3.72
N GLN A 363 3.94 -9.11 -3.34
CA GLN A 363 2.50 -9.17 -3.01
C GLN A 363 1.66 -9.60 -4.22
N GLY A 364 1.94 -9.06 -5.41
CA GLY A 364 1.25 -9.46 -6.64
C GLY A 364 1.46 -10.95 -6.96
N ILE A 365 2.70 -11.43 -6.85
CA ILE A 365 3.04 -12.85 -7.07
C ILE A 365 2.38 -13.73 -5.99
N ALA A 366 2.49 -13.35 -4.72
CA ALA A 366 1.92 -14.10 -3.62
C ALA A 366 0.40 -14.21 -3.72
N ALA A 367 -0.31 -13.12 -4.10
CA ALA A 367 -1.75 -13.15 -4.31
C ALA A 367 -2.15 -14.09 -5.45
N GLY A 368 -1.41 -14.09 -6.57
CA GLY A 368 -1.62 -15.03 -7.67
C GLY A 368 -1.41 -16.48 -7.24
N LEU A 369 -0.30 -16.77 -6.55
CA LEU A 369 -0.01 -18.13 -6.08
C LEU A 369 -1.02 -18.62 -5.02
N THR A 370 -1.38 -17.76 -4.07
CA THR A 370 -2.39 -18.08 -3.05
C THR A 370 -3.75 -18.33 -3.68
N GLY A 371 -4.15 -17.47 -4.64
CA GLY A 371 -5.38 -17.64 -5.40
C GLY A 371 -5.39 -18.92 -6.23
N ALA A 372 -4.28 -19.31 -6.84
CA ALA A 372 -4.16 -20.58 -7.57
C ALA A 372 -4.34 -21.81 -6.65
N VAL A 373 -3.74 -21.77 -5.45
CA VAL A 373 -3.95 -22.84 -4.46
C VAL A 373 -5.41 -22.88 -4.00
N ALA A 374 -6.01 -21.70 -3.77
CA ALA A 374 -7.41 -21.58 -3.40
C ALA A 374 -8.37 -22.14 -4.47
N GLU A 375 -8.02 -21.99 -5.74
CA GLU A 375 -8.79 -22.51 -6.87
C GLU A 375 -8.66 -24.02 -7.04
N LEU A 376 -7.43 -24.56 -6.84
CA LEU A 376 -7.16 -26.00 -6.97
C LEU A 376 -7.68 -26.83 -5.79
N ALA A 377 -7.76 -26.22 -4.61
CA ALA A 377 -8.21 -26.89 -3.40
C ALA A 377 -9.46 -26.21 -2.84
N ARG A 378 -9.26 -25.20 -2.02
CA ARG A 378 -10.31 -24.34 -1.43
C ARG A 378 -9.67 -23.06 -0.86
N PRO A 379 -10.45 -21.96 -0.69
CA PRO A 379 -9.97 -20.69 -0.17
C PRO A 379 -9.25 -20.78 1.19
N SER A 380 -9.82 -21.54 2.13
CA SER A 380 -9.22 -21.79 3.45
C SER A 380 -7.84 -22.45 3.37
N ALA A 381 -7.64 -23.38 2.44
CA ALA A 381 -6.36 -24.02 2.18
C ALA A 381 -5.35 -23.04 1.56
N GLY A 382 -5.80 -22.19 0.63
CA GLY A 382 -4.96 -21.12 0.07
C GLY A 382 -4.40 -20.20 1.14
N ILE A 383 -5.25 -19.73 2.07
CA ILE A 383 -4.84 -18.89 3.20
C ILE A 383 -3.82 -19.62 4.08
N ALA A 384 -4.08 -20.89 4.43
CA ALA A 384 -3.17 -21.68 5.25
C ALA A 384 -1.81 -21.94 4.58
N VAL A 385 -1.77 -22.17 3.26
CA VAL A 385 -0.54 -22.30 2.48
C VAL A 385 0.25 -20.99 2.45
N ALA A 386 -0.42 -19.87 2.25
CA ALA A 386 0.22 -18.54 2.34
C ALA A 386 0.83 -18.30 3.73
N ALA A 387 0.11 -18.68 4.79
CA ALA A 387 0.61 -18.62 6.17
C ALA A 387 1.86 -19.51 6.37
N ALA A 388 1.83 -20.73 5.89
CA ALA A 388 2.97 -21.65 5.93
C ALA A 388 4.17 -21.10 5.16
N ALA A 389 3.96 -20.51 3.99
CA ALA A 389 5.00 -19.87 3.19
C ALA A 389 5.61 -18.64 3.91
N SER A 390 4.79 -17.81 4.56
CA SER A 390 5.24 -16.69 5.40
C SER A 390 6.14 -17.18 6.55
N LEU A 391 5.71 -18.24 7.25
CA LEU A 391 6.49 -18.84 8.33
C LEU A 391 7.78 -19.51 7.84
N LEU A 392 7.75 -20.16 6.68
CA LEU A 392 8.94 -20.71 6.05
C LEU A 392 9.95 -19.61 5.72
N CYS A 393 9.50 -18.50 5.12
CA CYS A 393 10.34 -17.33 4.87
C CYS A 393 10.93 -16.77 6.18
N THR A 394 10.11 -16.68 7.23
CA THR A 394 10.55 -16.26 8.57
C THR A 394 11.63 -17.20 9.13
N ALA A 395 11.45 -18.51 9.00
CA ALA A 395 12.42 -19.53 9.45
C ALA A 395 13.73 -19.44 8.67
N LEU A 396 13.68 -19.31 7.35
CA LEU A 396 14.87 -19.14 6.50
C LEU A 396 15.65 -17.86 6.82
N LEU A 397 14.94 -16.80 7.24
CA LEU A 397 15.51 -15.50 7.56
C LEU A 397 15.74 -15.31 9.08
N VAL A 398 15.61 -16.35 9.88
CA VAL A 398 15.71 -16.30 11.35
C VAL A 398 17.01 -15.65 11.86
N ARG A 399 18.12 -15.83 11.13
CA ARG A 399 19.43 -15.22 11.49
C ARG A 399 19.44 -13.69 11.38
N VAL A 400 18.57 -13.13 10.52
CA VAL A 400 18.41 -11.67 10.34
C VAL A 400 17.43 -11.11 11.36
N LEU A 401 16.41 -11.91 11.72
CA LEU A 401 15.34 -11.54 12.64
C LEU A 401 15.73 -11.71 14.13
N ARG A 402 16.82 -12.45 14.41
CA ARG A 402 17.33 -12.58 15.77
C ARG A 402 18.15 -11.35 16.17
N PRO A 403 18.09 -10.95 17.45
CA PRO A 403 18.98 -9.90 17.93
C PRO A 403 20.44 -10.30 17.69
N THR A 404 21.22 -9.41 17.12
CA THR A 404 22.70 -9.50 17.17
C THR A 404 23.12 -9.38 18.64
N PRO A 405 23.99 -10.28 19.11
CA PRO A 405 24.47 -10.28 20.49
C PRO A 405 25.15 -8.97 20.88
#